data_86144058a619d88c0a10a2d7db185217
#
_entry.id   86144058a619d88c0a10a2d7db185217
#
_cell.length_a   1.000
_cell.length_b   1.000
_cell.length_c   1.000
_cell.angle_alpha   90.00
_cell.angle_beta   90.00
_cell.angle_gamma   90.00
#
_symmetry.space_group_name_H-M   'P 1'
#
loop_
_entity.id
_entity.type
_entity.pdbx_description
1 polymer ?
#
loop_
_entity_poly.entity_id
_entity_poly.type
_entity_poly.pdbx_seq_one_letter_code
_entity_poly.pdbx_strand_id
1 'polypeptide(L)'
;MSTARESLLATADPSWRLTDGDELWLRSWRAADVPRLVAACQDPAIARFTRVPAPYSESDASGFLLAQSAELAAGSELHLAVVRAGEGELLGSIGLSALDWANLTAEVGYWAAAPARGRAVTRRAVGLLSGWAFEALGLARLEILVSPENHASRRVAETAGFTHEGRLRSYRDLKGMRRDYDILSLLPGDPGAGGSGQVR
;
A
#
# COMPACT_ATOMS: atom_id res chain seq x y z
N MET A 1 1.28 -18.12 -14.04
CA MET A 1 2.29 -17.57 -13.12
C MET A 1 3.31 -16.65 -13.81
N SER A 2 3.75 -16.94 -15.05
CA SER A 2 4.70 -16.07 -15.79
C SER A 2 4.14 -14.65 -15.99
N THR A 3 2.95 -14.51 -16.53
CA THR A 3 2.30 -13.22 -16.82
C THR A 3 2.03 -12.36 -15.58
N ALA A 4 1.62 -12.95 -14.47
CA ALA A 4 1.40 -12.23 -13.21
C ALA A 4 2.71 -11.63 -12.65
N ARG A 5 3.79 -12.42 -12.69
CA ARG A 5 5.11 -11.96 -12.26
C ARG A 5 5.69 -10.91 -13.20
N GLU A 6 5.46 -11.04 -14.49
CA GLU A 6 5.81 -10.02 -15.49
C GLU A 6 5.06 -8.71 -15.24
N SER A 7 3.76 -8.79 -14.93
CA SER A 7 2.96 -7.60 -14.57
C SER A 7 3.47 -6.93 -13.29
N LEU A 8 3.88 -7.71 -12.28
CA LEU A 8 4.49 -7.17 -11.07
C LEU A 8 5.81 -6.46 -11.39
N LEU A 9 6.70 -7.10 -12.16
CA LEU A 9 8.01 -6.54 -12.51
C LEU A 9 7.89 -5.31 -13.43
N ALA A 10 6.85 -5.22 -14.25
CA ALA A 10 6.58 -4.05 -15.08
C ALA A 10 6.43 -2.75 -14.26
N THR A 11 6.05 -2.85 -12.98
CA THR A 11 5.95 -1.70 -12.08
C THR A 11 7.30 -1.02 -11.81
N ALA A 12 8.41 -1.70 -12.11
CA ALA A 12 9.76 -1.11 -12.02
C ALA A 12 10.02 -0.05 -13.10
N ASP A 13 9.27 -0.07 -14.21
CA ASP A 13 9.39 0.95 -15.25
C ASP A 13 9.01 2.34 -14.68
N PRO A 14 9.87 3.36 -14.80
CA PRO A 14 9.58 4.69 -14.29
C PRO A 14 8.35 5.37 -14.91
N SER A 15 7.90 4.91 -16.07
CA SER A 15 6.70 5.41 -16.74
C SER A 15 5.43 4.72 -16.25
N TRP A 16 5.55 3.51 -15.69
CA TRP A 16 4.41 2.73 -15.22
C TRP A 16 3.67 3.43 -14.08
N ARG A 17 2.37 3.48 -14.17
CA ARG A 17 1.50 4.00 -13.12
C ARG A 17 0.09 3.45 -13.21
N LEU A 18 -0.55 3.30 -12.06
CA LEU A 18 -2.01 3.16 -11.96
C LEU A 18 -2.63 4.53 -11.71
N THR A 19 -3.74 4.81 -12.35
CA THR A 19 -4.43 6.09 -12.22
C THR A 19 -5.94 5.91 -12.27
N ASP A 20 -6.66 6.78 -11.57
CA ASP A 20 -8.11 6.92 -11.65
C ASP A 20 -8.56 7.98 -12.68
N GLY A 21 -7.64 8.37 -13.56
CA GLY A 21 -7.82 9.41 -14.56
C GLY A 21 -6.89 10.60 -14.30
N ASP A 22 -7.39 11.66 -13.65
CA ASP A 22 -6.71 12.96 -13.70
C ASP A 22 -6.01 13.39 -12.42
N GLU A 23 -6.30 12.80 -11.25
CA GLU A 23 -5.85 13.37 -9.98
C GLU A 23 -4.90 12.51 -9.16
N LEU A 24 -4.96 11.20 -9.27
CA LEU A 24 -4.23 10.27 -8.44
C LEU A 24 -3.41 9.29 -9.26
N TRP A 25 -2.11 9.23 -8.94
CA TRP A 25 -1.20 8.25 -9.50
C TRP A 25 -0.58 7.39 -8.40
N LEU A 26 -0.56 6.08 -8.62
CA LEU A 26 0.26 5.13 -7.89
C LEU A 26 1.43 4.77 -8.80
N ARG A 27 2.64 5.06 -8.39
CA ARG A 27 3.86 4.79 -9.16
C ARG A 27 5.01 4.32 -8.28
N SER A 28 6.00 3.73 -8.90
CA SER A 28 7.23 3.41 -8.19
C SER A 28 7.86 4.65 -7.55
N TRP A 29 8.47 4.44 -6.40
CA TRP A 29 9.23 5.46 -5.71
C TRP A 29 10.46 5.87 -6.53
N ARG A 30 10.89 7.11 -6.36
CA ARG A 30 12.04 7.70 -7.05
C ARG A 30 12.97 8.34 -6.03
N ALA A 31 14.26 8.44 -6.35
CA ALA A 31 15.21 9.16 -5.49
C ALA A 31 14.79 10.60 -5.20
N ALA A 32 14.14 11.27 -6.16
CA ALA A 32 13.59 12.62 -5.98
C ALA A 32 12.45 12.72 -4.95
N ASP A 33 11.86 11.58 -4.53
CA ASP A 33 10.81 11.56 -3.50
C ASP A 33 11.38 11.57 -2.07
N VAL A 34 12.67 11.26 -1.89
CA VAL A 34 13.32 11.13 -0.57
C VAL A 34 13.04 12.32 0.35
N PRO A 35 13.21 13.59 -0.05
CA PRO A 35 12.93 14.70 0.85
C PRO A 35 11.47 14.77 1.31
N ARG A 36 10.52 14.45 0.41
CA ARG A 36 9.09 14.43 0.73
C ARG A 36 8.71 13.25 1.61
N LEU A 37 9.32 12.09 1.37
CA LEU A 37 9.15 10.89 2.20
C LEU A 37 9.64 11.14 3.63
N VAL A 38 10.83 11.71 3.78
CA VAL A 38 11.39 12.08 5.09
C VAL A 38 10.46 13.06 5.82
N ALA A 39 10.02 14.12 5.14
CA ALA A 39 9.10 15.09 5.73
C ALA A 39 7.76 14.47 6.16
N ALA A 40 7.16 13.60 5.33
CA ALA A 40 5.90 12.95 5.65
C ALA A 40 6.03 11.96 6.84
N CYS A 41 7.13 11.22 6.90
CA CYS A 41 7.36 10.20 7.93
C CYS A 41 7.76 10.78 9.31
N GLN A 42 7.96 12.11 9.45
CA GLN A 42 8.05 12.75 10.78
C GLN A 42 6.71 12.75 11.52
N ASP A 43 5.60 12.49 10.84
CA ASP A 43 4.30 12.46 11.48
C ASP A 43 4.18 11.29 12.48
N PRO A 44 3.96 11.57 13.77
CA PRO A 44 3.87 10.52 14.80
C PRO A 44 2.70 9.56 14.56
N ALA A 45 1.66 9.97 13.85
CA ALA A 45 0.54 9.09 13.52
C ALA A 45 0.96 7.98 12.53
N ILE A 46 1.90 8.25 11.62
CA ILE A 46 2.49 7.23 10.74
C ILE A 46 3.35 6.26 11.57
N ALA A 47 4.29 6.80 12.35
CA ALA A 47 5.18 5.99 13.16
C ALA A 47 4.46 5.11 14.19
N ARG A 48 3.30 5.56 14.71
CA ARG A 48 2.50 4.82 15.71
C ARG A 48 1.98 3.49 15.19
N PHE A 49 1.54 3.43 13.92
CA PHE A 49 0.82 2.29 13.37
C PHE A 49 1.58 1.55 12.27
N THR A 50 2.81 1.97 11.97
CA THR A 50 3.64 1.38 10.94
C THR A 50 5.03 1.01 11.46
N ARG A 51 5.82 0.31 10.63
CA ARG A 51 7.22 0.02 10.93
C ARG A 51 8.16 1.20 10.70
N VAL A 52 7.66 2.32 10.19
CA VAL A 52 8.43 3.55 9.98
C VAL A 52 9.09 3.97 11.30
N PRO A 53 10.43 4.10 11.37
CA PRO A 53 11.12 4.54 12.57
C PRO A 53 10.79 6.00 12.93
N ALA A 54 11.05 6.39 14.18
CA ALA A 54 10.91 7.76 14.65
C ALA A 54 12.11 8.10 15.54
N PRO A 55 12.91 9.14 15.18
CA PRO A 55 12.78 9.98 13.98
C PRO A 55 13.08 9.20 12.70
N TYR A 56 12.57 9.68 11.57
CA TYR A 56 12.82 9.11 10.24
C TYR A 56 13.88 9.94 9.51
N SER A 57 14.95 9.30 9.05
CA SER A 57 16.10 9.96 8.43
C SER A 57 16.15 9.76 6.90
N GLU A 58 17.00 10.54 6.22
CA GLU A 58 17.31 10.31 4.80
C GLU A 58 17.97 8.95 4.56
N SER A 59 18.74 8.45 5.52
CA SER A 59 19.32 7.11 5.46
C SER A 59 18.23 6.04 5.47
N ASP A 60 17.19 6.19 6.33
CA ASP A 60 16.05 5.28 6.36
C ASP A 60 15.29 5.29 5.04
N ALA A 61 15.05 6.48 4.47
CA ALA A 61 14.38 6.62 3.19
C ALA A 61 15.17 5.99 2.05
N SER A 62 16.49 6.21 2.01
CA SER A 62 17.37 5.62 0.99
C SER A 62 17.45 4.10 1.13
N GLY A 63 17.54 3.59 2.35
CA GLY A 63 17.49 2.16 2.64
C GLY A 63 16.17 1.53 2.22
N PHE A 64 15.05 2.21 2.46
CA PHE A 64 13.72 1.77 1.99
C PHE A 64 13.66 1.69 0.46
N LEU A 65 14.12 2.71 -0.26
CA LEU A 65 14.13 2.68 -1.73
C LEU A 65 15.02 1.56 -2.28
N LEU A 66 16.14 1.28 -1.62
CA LEU A 66 17.03 0.22 -2.04
C LEU A 66 16.43 -1.18 -1.82
N ALA A 67 15.80 -1.40 -0.65
CA ALA A 67 15.15 -2.66 -0.31
C ALA A 67 14.03 -3.01 -1.30
N GLN A 68 13.22 -2.04 -1.71
CA GLN A 68 12.12 -2.25 -2.66
C GLN A 68 12.54 -2.91 -3.96
N SER A 69 13.71 -2.53 -4.50
CA SER A 69 14.19 -3.12 -5.78
C SER A 69 14.46 -4.61 -5.63
N ALA A 70 15.00 -5.04 -4.49
CA ALA A 70 15.24 -6.45 -4.21
C ALA A 70 13.95 -7.21 -3.93
N GLU A 71 13.03 -6.62 -3.17
CA GLU A 71 11.73 -7.20 -2.83
C GLU A 71 10.86 -7.38 -4.07
N LEU A 72 10.82 -6.37 -4.95
CA LEU A 72 10.13 -6.44 -6.23
C LEU A 72 10.72 -7.52 -7.14
N ALA A 73 12.04 -7.58 -7.26
CA ALA A 73 12.73 -8.61 -8.06
C ALA A 73 12.48 -10.03 -7.51
N ALA A 74 12.38 -10.17 -6.20
CA ALA A 74 12.01 -11.44 -5.55
C ALA A 74 10.52 -11.78 -5.76
N GLY A 75 9.68 -10.81 -6.09
CA GLY A 75 8.24 -10.96 -6.20
C GLY A 75 7.56 -11.14 -4.85
N SER A 76 8.15 -10.57 -3.79
CA SER A 76 7.66 -10.70 -2.41
C SER A 76 6.87 -9.48 -1.93
N GLU A 77 7.23 -8.29 -2.38
CA GLU A 77 6.56 -7.05 -2.00
C GLU A 77 6.54 -6.04 -3.17
N LEU A 78 5.54 -5.16 -3.16
CA LEU A 78 5.42 -4.01 -4.04
C LEU A 78 5.12 -2.77 -3.20
N HIS A 79 5.89 -1.70 -3.37
CA HIS A 79 5.65 -0.44 -2.69
C HIS A 79 5.53 0.71 -3.70
N LEU A 80 4.43 1.44 -3.62
CA LEU A 80 4.12 2.54 -4.53
C LEU A 80 3.96 3.86 -3.77
N ALA A 81 4.47 4.93 -4.35
CA ALA A 81 4.16 6.28 -3.94
C ALA A 81 2.75 6.65 -4.44
N VAL A 82 1.94 7.21 -3.56
CA VAL A 82 0.66 7.83 -3.90
C VAL A 82 0.92 9.30 -4.12
N VAL A 83 0.75 9.79 -5.35
CA VAL A 83 1.08 11.17 -5.70
C VAL A 83 -0.08 11.85 -6.44
N ARG A 84 -0.13 13.18 -6.36
CA ARG A 84 -1.01 13.98 -7.23
C ARG A 84 -0.50 13.95 -8.65
N ALA A 85 -1.41 13.78 -9.61
CA ALA A 85 -1.08 13.84 -11.03
C ALA A 85 -0.41 15.17 -11.40
N GLY A 86 0.59 15.10 -12.27
CA GLY A 86 1.33 16.27 -12.79
C GLY A 86 2.45 16.78 -11.86
N GLU A 87 2.14 17.29 -10.69
CA GLU A 87 3.10 17.99 -9.82
C GLU A 87 3.91 17.09 -8.90
N GLY A 88 3.53 15.82 -8.76
CA GLY A 88 4.24 14.86 -7.93
C GLY A 88 4.18 15.15 -6.43
N GLU A 89 3.16 15.89 -5.94
CA GLU A 89 2.90 16.05 -4.51
C GLU A 89 2.70 14.67 -3.88
N LEU A 90 3.50 14.35 -2.86
CA LEU A 90 3.38 13.09 -2.14
C LEU A 90 2.16 13.11 -1.23
N LEU A 91 1.21 12.23 -1.50
CA LEU A 91 -0.03 12.08 -0.75
C LEU A 91 0.01 10.90 0.23
N GLY A 92 0.90 9.92 0.01
CA GLY A 92 1.04 8.75 0.85
C GLY A 92 1.84 7.62 0.22
N SER A 93 1.71 6.45 0.79
CA SER A 93 2.27 5.20 0.30
C SER A 93 1.21 4.12 0.32
N ILE A 94 1.30 3.18 -0.63
CA ILE A 94 0.50 1.97 -0.66
C ILE A 94 1.34 0.84 -1.23
N GLY A 95 1.03 -0.40 -0.86
CA GLY A 95 1.76 -1.55 -1.40
C GLY A 95 1.09 -2.87 -1.12
N LEU A 96 1.69 -3.92 -1.70
CA LEU A 96 1.40 -5.31 -1.43
C LEU A 96 2.58 -5.91 -0.70
N SER A 97 2.35 -6.59 0.40
CA SER A 97 3.34 -7.37 1.14
C SER A 97 2.84 -8.79 1.36
N ALA A 98 3.71 -9.66 1.84
CA ALA A 98 3.37 -11.06 2.08
C ALA A 98 2.71 -11.71 0.85
N LEU A 99 3.21 -11.43 -0.36
CA LEU A 99 2.73 -12.02 -1.60
C LEU A 99 2.94 -13.54 -1.57
N ASP A 100 1.86 -14.28 -1.49
CA ASP A 100 1.83 -15.74 -1.56
C ASP A 100 1.26 -16.19 -2.91
N TRP A 101 2.17 -16.51 -3.82
CA TRP A 101 1.84 -16.95 -5.17
C TRP A 101 1.21 -18.35 -5.23
N ALA A 102 1.35 -19.16 -4.18
CA ALA A 102 0.73 -20.48 -4.12
C ALA A 102 -0.75 -20.38 -3.76
N ASN A 103 -1.09 -19.49 -2.83
CA ASN A 103 -2.46 -19.23 -2.38
C ASN A 103 -3.10 -18.02 -3.08
N LEU A 104 -2.35 -17.28 -3.91
CA LEU A 104 -2.79 -16.08 -4.62
C LEU A 104 -3.31 -15.01 -3.66
N THR A 105 -2.59 -14.75 -2.57
CA THR A 105 -2.97 -13.77 -1.53
C THR A 105 -1.88 -12.72 -1.33
N ALA A 106 -2.29 -11.54 -0.85
CA ALA A 106 -1.37 -10.49 -0.43
C ALA A 106 -1.99 -9.61 0.65
N GLU A 107 -1.13 -8.95 1.46
CA GLU A 107 -1.53 -7.93 2.42
C GLU A 107 -1.38 -6.54 1.79
N VAL A 108 -2.42 -5.72 1.85
CA VAL A 108 -2.41 -4.32 1.44
C VAL A 108 -2.02 -3.44 2.61
N GLY A 109 -0.89 -2.74 2.50
CA GLY A 109 -0.41 -1.78 3.48
C GLY A 109 -0.43 -0.35 2.93
N TYR A 110 -0.75 0.64 3.78
CA TYR A 110 -0.77 2.05 3.36
C TYR A 110 -0.58 3.02 4.53
N TRP A 111 -0.17 4.24 4.19
CA TRP A 111 -0.28 5.41 5.05
C TRP A 111 -0.56 6.66 4.20
N ALA A 112 -1.16 7.68 4.81
CA ALA A 112 -1.45 8.96 4.18
C ALA A 112 -0.65 10.09 4.83
N ALA A 113 -0.03 10.95 4.02
CA ALA A 113 0.54 12.20 4.47
C ALA A 113 -0.54 13.08 5.11
N ALA A 114 -0.18 13.85 6.14
CA ALA A 114 -1.16 14.63 6.91
C ALA A 114 -2.07 15.52 6.05
N PRO A 115 -1.56 16.26 5.02
CA PRO A 115 -2.40 17.09 4.16
C PRO A 115 -3.39 16.31 3.28
N ALA A 116 -3.14 15.01 3.05
CA ALA A 116 -3.98 14.17 2.19
C ALA A 116 -5.14 13.48 2.93
N ARG A 117 -5.15 13.54 4.28
CA ARG A 117 -6.17 12.90 5.10
C ARG A 117 -7.53 13.56 4.93
N GLY A 118 -8.60 12.78 5.09
CA GLY A 118 -9.98 13.27 4.95
C GLY A 118 -10.44 13.54 3.51
N ARG A 119 -9.57 13.32 2.51
CA ARG A 119 -9.84 13.58 1.08
C ARG A 119 -10.12 12.33 0.25
N ALA A 120 -10.45 11.22 0.89
CA ALA A 120 -10.67 9.91 0.26
C ALA A 120 -9.47 9.36 -0.58
N VAL A 121 -8.30 10.00 -0.51
CA VAL A 121 -7.10 9.62 -1.28
C VAL A 121 -6.74 8.15 -1.04
N THR A 122 -6.63 7.75 0.23
CA THR A 122 -6.24 6.38 0.58
C THR A 122 -7.26 5.35 0.10
N ARG A 123 -8.57 5.64 0.24
CA ARG A 123 -9.63 4.75 -0.26
C ARG A 123 -9.53 4.57 -1.77
N ARG A 124 -9.32 5.66 -2.53
CA ARG A 124 -9.12 5.61 -3.99
C ARG A 124 -7.89 4.78 -4.35
N ALA A 125 -6.76 5.02 -3.65
CA ALA A 125 -5.52 4.27 -3.86
C ALA A 125 -5.70 2.76 -3.58
N VAL A 126 -6.41 2.40 -2.50
CA VAL A 126 -6.74 1.00 -2.19
C VAL A 126 -7.57 0.37 -3.31
N GLY A 127 -8.62 1.05 -3.78
CA GLY A 127 -9.44 0.56 -4.89
C GLY A 127 -8.63 0.32 -6.17
N LEU A 128 -7.77 1.29 -6.56
CA LEU A 128 -6.89 1.16 -7.73
C LEU A 128 -5.95 -0.05 -7.63
N LEU A 129 -5.25 -0.17 -6.49
CA LEU A 129 -4.31 -1.26 -6.28
C LEU A 129 -5.03 -2.61 -6.24
N SER A 130 -6.17 -2.70 -5.56
CA SER A 130 -6.94 -3.94 -5.45
C SER A 130 -7.46 -4.42 -6.80
N GLY A 131 -8.05 -3.53 -7.61
CA GLY A 131 -8.50 -3.86 -8.96
C GLY A 131 -7.34 -4.40 -9.82
N TRP A 132 -6.23 -3.69 -9.86
CA TRP A 132 -5.05 -4.13 -10.59
C TRP A 132 -4.48 -5.46 -10.07
N ALA A 133 -4.46 -5.66 -8.75
CA ALA A 133 -3.96 -6.90 -8.17
C ALA A 133 -4.82 -8.11 -8.55
N PHE A 134 -6.14 -7.95 -8.64
CA PHE A 134 -7.03 -9.00 -9.12
C PHE A 134 -6.91 -9.23 -10.62
N GLU A 135 -6.91 -8.16 -11.43
CA GLU A 135 -6.93 -8.25 -12.89
C GLU A 135 -5.56 -8.66 -13.47
N ALA A 136 -4.47 -8.02 -13.03
CA ALA A 136 -3.14 -8.20 -13.62
C ALA A 136 -2.30 -9.26 -12.92
N LEU A 137 -2.42 -9.41 -11.59
CA LEU A 137 -1.68 -10.41 -10.83
C LEU A 137 -2.49 -11.70 -10.61
N GLY A 138 -3.80 -11.69 -10.85
CA GLY A 138 -4.67 -12.84 -10.65
C GLY A 138 -4.80 -13.25 -9.19
N LEU A 139 -4.63 -12.32 -8.25
CA LEU A 139 -4.79 -12.64 -6.84
C LEU A 139 -6.25 -13.03 -6.55
N ALA A 140 -6.42 -13.98 -5.63
CA ALA A 140 -7.72 -14.46 -5.22
C ALA A 140 -8.24 -13.81 -3.94
N ARG A 141 -7.34 -13.15 -3.17
CA ARG A 141 -7.67 -12.52 -1.91
C ARG A 141 -6.66 -11.44 -1.55
N LEU A 142 -7.17 -10.31 -1.09
CA LEU A 142 -6.39 -9.24 -0.47
C LEU A 142 -6.79 -9.10 0.99
N GLU A 143 -5.80 -8.82 1.85
CA GLU A 143 -5.98 -8.64 3.28
C GLU A 143 -5.50 -7.27 3.73
N ILE A 144 -6.12 -6.70 4.74
CA ILE A 144 -5.63 -5.53 5.47
C ILE A 144 -5.60 -5.89 6.95
N LEU A 145 -4.44 -5.72 7.58
CA LEU A 145 -4.27 -5.86 9.02
C LEU A 145 -4.28 -4.48 9.68
N VAL A 146 -5.26 -4.25 10.53
CA VAL A 146 -5.47 -2.96 11.19
C VAL A 146 -5.32 -3.11 12.69
N SER A 147 -4.49 -2.25 13.32
CA SER A 147 -4.51 -2.15 14.78
C SER A 147 -5.93 -1.76 15.25
N PRO A 148 -6.50 -2.44 16.28
CA PRO A 148 -7.83 -2.11 16.80
C PRO A 148 -8.01 -0.65 17.19
N GLU A 149 -6.91 0.02 17.53
CA GLU A 149 -6.89 1.45 17.90
C GLU A 149 -6.87 2.39 16.68
N ASN A 150 -6.61 1.87 15.47
CA ASN A 150 -6.52 2.65 14.24
C ASN A 150 -7.87 2.74 13.51
N HIS A 151 -8.82 3.43 14.14
CA HIS A 151 -10.16 3.59 13.58
C HIS A 151 -10.18 4.25 12.19
N ALA A 152 -9.20 5.12 11.90
CA ALA A 152 -9.09 5.75 10.59
C ALA A 152 -8.75 4.73 9.49
N SER A 153 -7.77 3.85 9.73
CA SER A 153 -7.41 2.78 8.80
C SER A 153 -8.55 1.78 8.62
N ARG A 154 -9.23 1.39 9.72
CA ARG A 154 -10.40 0.52 9.66
C ARG A 154 -11.48 1.10 8.75
N ARG A 155 -11.81 2.38 8.94
CA ARG A 155 -12.82 3.06 8.10
C ARG A 155 -12.41 3.11 6.63
N VAL A 156 -11.12 3.31 6.32
CA VAL A 156 -10.61 3.25 4.94
C VAL A 156 -10.86 1.86 4.35
N ALA A 157 -10.47 0.80 5.04
CA ALA A 157 -10.64 -0.57 4.58
C ALA A 157 -12.13 -0.90 4.32
N GLU A 158 -13.01 -0.63 5.30
CA GLU A 158 -14.45 -0.89 5.19
C GLU A 158 -15.10 -0.09 4.03
N THR A 159 -14.73 1.19 3.87
CA THR A 159 -15.26 2.02 2.76
C THR A 159 -14.65 1.66 1.40
N ALA A 160 -13.53 0.95 1.37
CA ALA A 160 -12.94 0.37 0.17
C ALA A 160 -13.54 -1.02 -0.18
N GLY A 161 -14.48 -1.52 0.62
CA GLY A 161 -15.19 -2.78 0.37
C GLY A 161 -14.64 -3.99 1.11
N PHE A 162 -13.62 -3.82 1.95
CA PHE A 162 -13.08 -4.93 2.74
C PHE A 162 -14.04 -5.33 3.86
N THR A 163 -14.24 -6.64 4.02
CA THR A 163 -15.07 -7.25 5.06
C THR A 163 -14.23 -7.62 6.26
N HIS A 164 -14.67 -7.22 7.46
CA HIS A 164 -14.02 -7.60 8.72
C HIS A 164 -14.30 -9.08 9.05
N GLU A 165 -13.26 -9.88 9.27
CA GLU A 165 -13.36 -11.30 9.53
C GLU A 165 -13.09 -11.67 11.00
N GLY A 166 -12.33 -10.85 11.73
CA GLY A 166 -12.06 -11.14 13.13
C GLY A 166 -10.83 -10.42 13.69
N ARG A 167 -10.46 -10.83 14.92
CA ARG A 167 -9.30 -10.32 15.63
C ARG A 167 -8.24 -11.39 15.84
N LEU A 168 -7.03 -11.08 15.43
CA LEU A 168 -5.83 -11.87 15.65
C LEU A 168 -5.12 -11.37 16.91
N ARG A 169 -5.19 -12.14 18.01
CA ARG A 169 -4.60 -11.72 19.29
C ARG A 169 -3.10 -11.93 19.30
N SER A 170 -2.34 -10.96 19.81
CA SER A 170 -0.86 -11.01 19.94
C SER A 170 -0.19 -11.46 18.63
N TYR A 171 -0.70 -10.96 17.51
CA TYR A 171 -0.39 -11.50 16.18
C TYR A 171 0.99 -11.10 15.68
N ARG A 172 1.32 -9.80 15.78
CA ARG A 172 2.54 -9.26 15.18
C ARG A 172 3.31 -8.40 16.19
N ASP A 173 4.62 -8.48 16.16
CA ASP A 173 5.45 -7.50 16.85
C ASP A 173 5.46 -6.18 16.08
N LEU A 174 5.25 -5.10 16.80
CA LEU A 174 5.43 -3.75 16.31
C LEU A 174 6.30 -2.98 17.31
N LYS A 175 7.54 -2.71 16.93
CA LYS A 175 8.51 -1.95 17.73
C LYS A 175 8.72 -2.53 19.14
N GLY A 176 8.93 -3.84 19.22
CA GLY A 176 9.21 -4.56 20.46
C GLY A 176 7.97 -4.89 21.30
N MET A 177 6.78 -4.62 20.80
CA MET A 177 5.52 -4.97 21.49
C MET A 177 4.60 -5.81 20.64
N ARG A 178 4.14 -6.95 21.19
CA ARG A 178 3.12 -7.78 20.56
C ARG A 178 1.80 -7.01 20.53
N ARG A 179 1.17 -6.99 19.36
CA ARG A 179 -0.08 -6.27 19.12
C ARG A 179 -1.15 -7.18 18.55
N ASP A 180 -2.39 -6.86 18.90
CA ASP A 180 -3.56 -7.42 18.23
C ASP A 180 -3.78 -6.72 16.90
N TYR A 181 -4.36 -7.43 15.94
CA TYR A 181 -4.80 -6.89 14.66
C TYR A 181 -6.19 -7.39 14.32
N ASP A 182 -7.03 -6.50 13.82
CA ASP A 182 -8.24 -6.88 13.12
C ASP A 182 -7.86 -7.20 11.67
N ILE A 183 -8.32 -8.34 11.16
CA ILE A 183 -8.15 -8.76 9.77
C ILE A 183 -9.40 -8.43 8.98
N LEU A 184 -9.21 -7.74 7.85
CA LEU A 184 -10.24 -7.47 6.87
C LEU A 184 -9.79 -8.03 5.51
N SER A 185 -10.73 -8.52 4.71
CA SER A 185 -10.43 -9.12 3.40
C SER A 185 -11.30 -8.54 2.29
N LEU A 186 -10.77 -8.63 1.06
CA LEU A 186 -11.47 -8.32 -0.18
C LEU A 186 -11.25 -9.48 -1.16
N LEU A 187 -12.33 -9.93 -1.82
CA LEU A 187 -12.29 -10.98 -2.82
C LEU A 187 -12.66 -10.42 -4.20
N PRO A 188 -12.21 -11.04 -5.30
CA PRO A 188 -12.72 -10.72 -6.63
C PRO A 188 -14.24 -10.88 -6.67
N GLY A 189 -14.95 -9.83 -7.07
CA GLY A 189 -16.43 -9.81 -7.09
C GLY A 189 -17.09 -9.17 -5.89
N ASP A 190 -16.37 -8.87 -4.82
CA ASP A 190 -16.90 -8.06 -3.72
C ASP A 190 -17.17 -6.62 -4.17
N PRO A 191 -18.16 -5.94 -3.55
CA PRO A 191 -18.36 -4.51 -3.76
C PRO A 191 -17.06 -3.75 -3.41
N GLY A 192 -16.45 -3.10 -4.39
CA GLY A 192 -15.16 -2.39 -4.21
C GLY A 192 -13.94 -3.08 -4.83
N ALA A 193 -14.05 -4.37 -5.24
CA ALA A 193 -12.98 -5.08 -5.93
C ALA A 193 -12.67 -4.54 -7.35
N GLY A 194 -13.62 -3.87 -7.98
CA GLY A 194 -13.50 -3.29 -9.32
C GLY A 194 -13.11 -1.81 -9.28
N GLY A 195 -11.95 -1.46 -8.80
CA GLY A 195 -11.40 -0.13 -9.03
C GLY A 195 -11.08 0.03 -10.52
N SER A 196 -11.76 0.91 -11.23
CA SER A 196 -11.52 1.21 -12.66
C SER A 196 -10.19 1.97 -12.86
N GLY A 197 -9.09 1.37 -12.41
CA GLY A 197 -7.76 1.91 -12.63
C GLY A 197 -7.27 1.64 -14.05
N GLN A 198 -6.65 2.65 -14.67
CA GLN A 198 -5.94 2.47 -15.93
C GLN A 198 -4.45 2.36 -15.67
N VAL A 199 -3.82 1.33 -16.23
CA VAL A 199 -2.34 1.25 -16.36
C VAL A 199 -1.94 2.16 -17.52
N ARG A 200 -1.02 3.05 -17.30
CA ARG A 200 -0.42 3.90 -18.35
C ARG A 200 1.07 3.80 -18.29
#